data_33b68a7f120b66488fe5f7cb1ed515ba
#
_entry.id   33b68a7f120b66488fe5f7cb1ed515ba
#
_cell.length_a   1.000
_cell.length_b   1.000
_cell.length_c   1.000
_cell.angle_alpha   90.00
_cell.angle_beta   90.00
_cell.angle_gamma   90.00
#
_symmetry.space_group_name_H-M   'P 1'
#
loop_
_entity.id
_entity.type
_entity.pdbx_description
1 polymer ?
#
loop_
_entity_poly.entity_id
_entity_poly.type
_entity_poly.pdbx_seq_one_letter_code
_entity_poly.pdbx_strand_id
1 'polypeptide(L)'
;MIILEFKKIIVKINKKPKITLKKQINKKMSLNYSSNDSLNNQNSSKRIPMKDWRCRDASLYSRISQVGEGTFGKVYKAQYKSKTNTNYVALKKILINENEGFPITAMREILIMKRLHHQNILKLIEIVLSEPNEKNKNRGNFYLVFEYMEHDLSVLSTFHINYSLSEIKCILHQILNGIGYLHKNNIIHRDIKSANILLNNKGEIKIGDFGLARIINPNPNIAKRYTNRVVTLWYRAPELLLGETNYGFAIDVWSIGCVFSELLTGFPLFNGRSDNEQIEKIFEKCGIPNEDSWKGVTKLIHWKDMCPNANYTFNLREIYKDNKKVDDITFDLLSKMLILDPSKRITVKEALEHDFFKFEPIMCKPEELTIIGEDSHEYQSRKDYKQNKILMETNRGNRNLINNINLMNNPNNNINAGNNNNNSINNNVNKGNNNMIIGKSDIETNNNFRNEFLGIKRNPD
;
A
#
# COMPACT_ATOMS: atom_id res chain seq x y z
N MET A 1 23.98 7.45 19.87
CA MET A 1 23.49 8.71 20.45
C MET A 1 21.96 8.82 20.38
N ILE A 2 21.33 8.70 19.22
CA ILE A 2 19.84 8.70 19.06
C ILE A 2 19.17 7.62 19.91
N ILE A 3 19.74 6.42 20.01
CA ILE A 3 19.24 5.30 20.82
C ILE A 3 19.25 5.64 22.32
N LEU A 4 20.23 6.39 22.79
CA LEU A 4 20.32 6.83 24.19
C LEU A 4 19.28 7.90 24.53
N GLU A 5 18.99 8.81 23.60
CA GLU A 5 17.94 9.83 23.76
C GLU A 5 16.54 9.21 23.71
N PHE A 6 16.29 8.28 22.78
CA PHE A 6 15.03 7.50 22.78
C PHE A 6 14.90 6.66 24.07
N LYS A 7 16.00 6.07 24.60
CA LYS A 7 15.98 5.39 25.92
C LYS A 7 15.57 6.35 27.05
N LYS A 8 16.01 7.60 27.03
CA LYS A 8 15.62 8.61 28.05
C LYS A 8 14.14 9.03 27.90
N ILE A 9 13.64 9.13 26.68
CA ILE A 9 12.23 9.43 26.39
C ILE A 9 11.34 8.26 26.81
N ILE A 10 11.70 7.02 26.47
CA ILE A 10 10.99 5.79 26.87
C ILE A 10 10.98 5.64 28.42
N VAL A 11 12.10 5.95 29.08
CA VAL A 11 12.19 5.90 30.55
C VAL A 11 11.31 6.95 31.23
N LYS A 12 11.14 8.14 30.62
CA LYS A 12 10.21 9.15 31.10
C LYS A 12 8.73 8.74 30.97
N ILE A 13 8.41 7.96 29.90
CA ILE A 13 7.04 7.47 29.65
C ILE A 13 6.69 6.31 30.60
N ASN A 14 7.67 5.46 30.92
CA ASN A 14 7.48 4.25 31.75
C ASN A 14 7.84 4.52 33.22
N LYS A 15 7.30 5.58 33.85
CA LYS A 15 7.46 5.84 35.29
C LYS A 15 6.74 4.82 36.19
N LYS A 16 6.82 3.53 35.87
CA LYS A 16 6.69 2.43 36.86
C LYS A 16 7.95 1.56 36.80
N PRO A 17 8.50 1.18 37.95
CA PRO A 17 9.80 0.52 38.00
C PRO A 17 9.66 -0.95 37.64
N LYS A 18 10.45 -1.47 36.71
CA LYS A 18 11.32 -2.58 37.02
C LYS A 18 11.85 -3.37 35.81
N ILE A 19 13.13 -3.34 35.70
CA ILE A 19 14.10 -4.47 35.59
C ILE A 19 14.08 -5.34 34.32
N THR A 20 12.92 -5.70 33.75
CA THR A 20 12.86 -6.70 32.66
C THR A 20 13.16 -6.10 31.28
N LEU A 21 12.82 -4.84 31.05
CA LEU A 21 13.00 -4.19 29.74
C LEU A 21 14.47 -3.85 29.44
N LYS A 22 15.25 -3.49 30.45
CA LYS A 22 16.69 -3.20 30.30
C LYS A 22 17.49 -4.43 29.83
N LYS A 23 17.15 -5.61 30.32
CA LYS A 23 17.82 -6.87 29.95
C LYS A 23 17.41 -7.35 28.55
N GLN A 24 16.13 -7.18 28.14
CA GLN A 24 15.68 -7.60 26.81
C GLN A 24 16.19 -6.69 25.68
N ILE A 25 16.24 -5.39 25.91
CA ILE A 25 16.77 -4.41 24.94
C ILE A 25 18.28 -4.61 24.77
N ASN A 26 19.03 -4.81 25.85
CA ASN A 26 20.46 -5.06 25.79
C ASN A 26 20.78 -6.42 25.15
N LYS A 27 19.99 -7.47 25.41
CA LYS A 27 20.19 -8.81 24.83
C LYS A 27 19.84 -8.89 23.34
N LYS A 28 18.82 -8.12 22.86
CA LYS A 28 18.48 -8.02 21.43
C LYS A 28 19.38 -7.06 20.63
N MET A 29 20.01 -6.08 21.29
CA MET A 29 20.91 -5.13 20.62
C MET A 29 22.39 -5.59 20.62
N SER A 30 22.83 -6.37 21.59
CA SER A 30 24.20 -6.93 21.61
C SER A 30 24.44 -8.02 20.56
N LEU A 31 23.37 -8.61 19.98
CA LEU A 31 23.47 -9.59 18.91
C LEU A 31 23.70 -9.00 17.51
N ASN A 32 23.66 -7.67 17.34
CA ASN A 32 23.78 -7.01 16.05
C ASN A 32 24.90 -5.96 15.93
N TYR A 33 25.73 -5.79 16.96
CA TYR A 33 26.86 -4.84 16.92
C TYR A 33 28.08 -5.44 17.64
N SER A 34 28.80 -6.32 16.98
CA SER A 34 30.19 -6.54 17.27
C SER A 34 31.03 -5.57 16.44
N SER A 35 31.61 -4.66 17.16
CA SER A 35 32.72 -3.77 16.88
C SER A 35 33.63 -4.18 15.71
N ASN A 36 33.84 -3.24 14.79
CA ASN A 36 35.12 -2.92 14.20
C ASN A 36 35.03 -1.49 13.62
N ASP A 37 35.38 -0.50 14.41
CA ASP A 37 35.73 0.81 13.91
C ASP A 37 36.95 1.31 14.71
N SER A 38 38.09 0.91 14.23
CA SER A 38 39.37 1.62 14.44
C SER A 38 39.86 1.99 13.04
N LEU A 39 39.46 3.15 12.54
CA LEU A 39 40.22 3.89 11.53
C LEU A 39 39.94 5.39 11.68
N ASN A 40 40.99 6.10 12.05
CA ASN A 40 41.08 7.54 12.05
C ASN A 40 40.58 8.18 10.78
N ASN A 41 39.64 9.13 10.92
CA ASN A 41 39.56 10.24 10.00
C ASN A 41 39.10 11.51 10.74
N GLN A 42 40.03 12.43 10.87
CA GLN A 42 39.80 13.80 11.29
C GLN A 42 38.98 14.52 10.23
N ASN A 43 37.67 14.58 10.44
CA ASN A 43 36.83 15.62 9.86
C ASN A 43 35.88 16.08 10.96
N SER A 44 36.09 17.31 11.40
CA SER A 44 35.36 18.01 12.44
C SER A 44 33.89 18.18 12.01
N SER A 45 33.07 17.19 12.25
CA SER A 45 31.60 17.36 12.25
C SER A 45 31.27 18.20 13.49
N LYS A 46 30.85 19.44 13.28
CA LYS A 46 30.29 20.31 14.33
C LYS A 46 29.21 19.52 15.08
N ARG A 47 29.49 19.16 16.32
CA ARG A 47 28.53 18.55 17.23
C ARG A 47 27.43 19.58 17.48
N ILE A 48 26.24 19.35 16.97
CA ILE A 48 25.03 20.15 17.27
C ILE A 48 24.79 20.05 18.78
N PRO A 49 24.65 21.17 19.48
CA PRO A 49 24.46 21.17 20.94
C PRO A 49 23.21 20.39 21.33
N MET A 50 23.30 19.64 22.42
CA MET A 50 22.23 18.74 22.93
C MET A 50 20.92 19.48 23.31
N LYS A 51 20.90 20.81 23.30
CA LYS A 51 19.72 21.66 23.59
C LYS A 51 18.63 21.58 22.52
N ASP A 52 18.95 21.23 21.27
CA ASP A 52 18.04 21.30 20.12
C ASP A 52 17.28 19.99 19.85
N TRP A 53 17.40 18.99 20.72
CA TRP A 53 16.82 17.66 20.56
C TRP A 53 15.52 17.42 21.36
N ARG A 54 14.88 18.48 21.85
CA ARG A 54 13.60 18.35 22.53
C ARG A 54 12.50 18.12 21.52
N CYS A 55 11.70 17.04 21.69
CA CYS A 55 10.44 16.92 20.97
C CYS A 55 9.56 18.13 21.31
N ARG A 56 9.08 18.84 20.29
CA ARG A 56 8.13 19.94 20.46
C ARG A 56 6.76 19.40 20.88
N ASP A 57 5.92 20.28 21.39
CA ASP A 57 4.57 19.91 21.80
C ASP A 57 3.65 19.71 20.59
N ALA A 58 2.82 18.66 20.62
CA ALA A 58 1.86 18.36 19.56
C ALA A 58 0.71 19.40 19.50
N SER A 59 0.51 20.21 20.55
CA SER A 59 -0.45 21.31 20.56
C SER A 59 -0.15 22.42 19.58
N LEU A 60 1.10 22.47 19.06
CA LEU A 60 1.49 23.35 17.97
C LEU A 60 0.76 23.07 16.66
N TYR A 61 0.11 21.91 16.56
CA TYR A 61 -0.64 21.49 15.37
C TYR A 61 -2.14 21.39 15.67
N SER A 62 -2.97 21.97 14.82
CA SER A 62 -4.43 21.76 14.83
C SER A 62 -4.79 20.62 13.90
N ARG A 63 -5.37 19.55 14.43
CA ARG A 63 -5.91 18.45 13.61
C ARG A 63 -7.19 18.90 12.90
N ILE A 64 -7.29 18.58 11.61
CA ILE A 64 -8.43 18.93 10.75
C ILE A 64 -9.31 17.70 10.53
N SER A 65 -8.73 16.64 9.93
CA SER A 65 -9.44 15.40 9.59
C SER A 65 -8.55 14.19 9.74
N GLN A 66 -9.14 12.99 9.86
CA GLN A 66 -8.40 11.73 9.78
C GLN A 66 -8.34 11.31 8.31
N VAL A 67 -7.13 11.11 7.79
CA VAL A 67 -6.85 10.75 6.38
C VAL A 67 -6.28 9.35 6.23
N GLY A 68 -5.93 8.67 7.32
CA GLY A 68 -5.42 7.31 7.27
C GLY A 68 -5.61 6.56 8.57
N GLU A 69 -5.70 5.23 8.47
CA GLU A 69 -5.68 4.31 9.60
C GLU A 69 -5.03 2.99 9.16
N GLY A 70 -4.03 2.54 9.90
CA GLY A 70 -3.32 1.30 9.61
C GLY A 70 -2.81 0.63 10.88
N THR A 71 -2.08 -0.47 10.71
CA THR A 71 -1.52 -1.28 11.81
C THR A 71 -0.67 -0.46 12.78
N PHE A 72 -0.04 0.61 12.30
CA PHE A 72 0.90 1.43 13.07
C PHE A 72 0.28 2.67 13.69
N GLY A 73 -0.99 2.98 13.41
CA GLY A 73 -1.69 4.11 13.98
C GLY A 73 -2.61 4.86 13.02
N LYS A 74 -3.08 6.02 13.47
CA LYS A 74 -3.97 6.91 12.73
C LYS A 74 -3.17 8.07 12.17
N VAL A 75 -3.50 8.49 10.94
CA VAL A 75 -2.92 9.65 10.29
C VAL A 75 -3.97 10.75 10.18
N TYR A 76 -3.56 11.97 10.53
CA TYR A 76 -4.43 13.15 10.51
C TYR A 76 -3.84 14.21 9.61
N LYS A 77 -4.66 14.84 8.76
CA LYS A 77 -4.38 16.15 8.18
C LYS A 77 -4.38 17.18 9.28
N ALA A 78 -3.35 17.99 9.37
CA ALA A 78 -3.21 19.01 10.39
C ALA A 78 -2.54 20.27 9.84
N GLN A 79 -2.65 21.36 10.57
CA GLN A 79 -2.04 22.63 10.24
C GLN A 79 -1.21 23.14 11.40
N TYR A 80 -0.01 23.67 11.11
CA TYR A 80 0.80 24.33 12.12
C TYR A 80 0.14 25.65 12.57
N LYS A 81 0.00 25.82 13.89
CA LYS A 81 -0.62 27.01 14.50
C LYS A 81 0.33 28.22 14.43
N SER A 82 0.54 28.78 13.26
CA SER A 82 1.32 30.00 13.06
C SER A 82 0.52 30.97 12.21
N LYS A 83 0.67 32.26 12.48
CA LYS A 83 0.02 33.34 11.71
C LYS A 83 0.54 33.43 10.26
N THR A 84 1.74 32.90 10.00
CA THR A 84 2.45 33.05 8.72
C THR A 84 2.55 31.78 7.89
N ASN A 85 2.27 30.58 8.48
CA ASN A 85 2.41 29.31 7.80
C ASN A 85 1.06 28.62 7.66
N THR A 86 0.56 28.54 6.44
CA THR A 86 -0.73 27.89 6.08
C THR A 86 -0.55 26.47 5.58
N ASN A 87 0.69 25.95 5.54
CA ASN A 87 0.96 24.63 4.99
C ASN A 87 0.36 23.51 5.87
N TYR A 88 -0.25 22.54 5.21
CA TYR A 88 -0.72 21.33 5.86
C TYR A 88 0.42 20.35 6.11
N VAL A 89 0.23 19.52 7.13
CA VAL A 89 1.13 18.41 7.51
C VAL A 89 0.30 17.16 7.77
N ALA A 90 0.94 16.00 7.66
CA ALA A 90 0.35 14.73 8.09
C ALA A 90 0.92 14.34 9.46
N LEU A 91 0.03 14.15 10.45
CA LEU A 91 0.37 13.69 11.79
C LEU A 91 0.07 12.19 11.92
N LYS A 92 1.08 11.34 11.87
CA LYS A 92 0.95 9.89 12.12
C LYS A 92 1.09 9.63 13.61
N LYS A 93 -0.03 9.30 14.28
CA LYS A 93 -0.05 8.94 15.69
C LYS A 93 0.54 7.55 15.87
N ILE A 94 1.54 7.40 16.73
CA ILE A 94 2.12 6.10 17.08
C ILE A 94 1.31 5.48 18.20
N LEU A 95 0.80 4.25 17.97
CA LEU A 95 0.14 3.45 18.98
C LEU A 95 1.20 2.82 19.90
N ILE A 96 1.10 3.11 21.19
CA ILE A 96 1.98 2.55 22.22
C ILE A 96 1.19 1.48 22.98
N ASN A 97 1.66 0.23 22.88
CA ASN A 97 1.08 -0.86 23.65
C ASN A 97 1.52 -0.74 25.13
N GLU A 98 0.58 -0.90 26.05
CA GLU A 98 0.85 -0.78 27.49
C GLU A 98 1.87 -1.80 28.00
N ASN A 99 1.86 -3.00 27.43
CA ASN A 99 2.71 -4.11 27.84
C ASN A 99 4.07 -4.15 27.10
N GLU A 100 4.11 -3.70 25.85
CA GLU A 100 5.28 -3.80 24.98
C GLU A 100 6.09 -2.50 24.89
N GLY A 101 5.49 -1.37 25.28
CA GLY A 101 6.11 -0.06 25.20
C GLY A 101 6.09 0.54 23.80
N PHE A 102 7.12 1.29 23.44
CA PHE A 102 7.23 1.95 22.14
C PHE A 102 7.51 0.92 21.03
N PRO A 103 6.73 0.90 19.92
CA PRO A 103 6.87 -0.12 18.87
C PRO A 103 8.24 -0.08 18.20
N ILE A 104 8.90 -1.24 18.08
CA ILE A 104 10.19 -1.37 17.40
C ILE A 104 10.08 -0.99 15.92
N THR A 105 8.93 -1.24 15.30
CA THR A 105 8.62 -0.87 13.91
C THR A 105 8.66 0.65 13.73
N ALA A 106 7.99 1.41 14.61
CA ALA A 106 8.03 2.87 14.58
C ALA A 106 9.45 3.42 14.83
N MET A 107 10.22 2.78 15.70
CA MET A 107 11.62 3.17 15.92
C MET A 107 12.46 2.99 14.66
N ARG A 108 12.29 1.88 13.92
CA ARG A 108 12.99 1.64 12.65
C ARG A 108 12.58 2.64 11.59
N GLU A 109 11.28 2.88 11.44
CA GLU A 109 10.74 3.88 10.52
C GLU A 109 11.42 5.24 10.76
N ILE A 110 11.46 5.72 12.00
CA ILE A 110 12.11 6.97 12.37
C ILE A 110 13.60 6.97 12.01
N LEU A 111 14.32 5.90 12.34
CA LEU A 111 15.77 5.80 12.09
C LEU A 111 16.11 5.79 10.60
N ILE A 112 15.29 5.13 9.79
CA ILE A 112 15.42 5.10 8.33
C ILE A 112 15.09 6.48 7.78
N MET A 113 13.91 7.03 8.09
CA MET A 113 13.41 8.29 7.54
C MET A 113 14.33 9.49 7.86
N LYS A 114 14.95 9.52 9.03
CA LYS A 114 15.91 10.58 9.40
C LYS A 114 17.18 10.62 8.54
N ARG A 115 17.49 9.54 7.84
CA ARG A 115 18.68 9.42 6.97
C ARG A 115 18.34 9.68 5.50
N LEU A 116 17.06 9.69 5.14
CA LEU A 116 16.59 9.79 3.76
C LEU A 116 16.27 11.24 3.40
N HIS A 117 16.89 11.72 2.32
CA HIS A 117 16.64 13.05 1.77
C HIS A 117 16.62 12.92 0.25
N HIS A 118 15.41 12.80 -0.32
CA HIS A 118 15.21 12.66 -1.76
C HIS A 118 13.84 13.21 -2.16
N GLN A 119 13.74 13.81 -3.34
CA GLN A 119 12.50 14.43 -3.82
C GLN A 119 11.31 13.46 -3.88
N ASN A 120 11.55 12.17 -4.19
CA ASN A 120 10.52 11.14 -4.29
C ASN A 120 10.41 10.24 -3.03
N ILE A 121 10.89 10.73 -1.89
CA ILE A 121 10.73 10.09 -0.57
C ILE A 121 9.99 11.05 0.36
N LEU A 122 8.94 10.56 1.01
CA LEU A 122 8.14 11.34 1.96
C LEU A 122 9.03 11.87 3.10
N LYS A 123 9.01 13.19 3.30
CA LYS A 123 9.89 13.85 4.28
C LYS A 123 9.30 13.77 5.68
N LEU A 124 10.05 13.20 6.61
CA LEU A 124 9.80 13.34 8.04
C LEU A 124 10.31 14.72 8.49
N ILE A 125 9.41 15.60 8.88
CA ILE A 125 9.73 16.98 9.32
C ILE A 125 10.25 16.95 10.74
N GLU A 126 9.47 16.38 11.68
CA GLU A 126 9.84 16.28 13.10
C GLU A 126 9.02 15.21 13.82
N ILE A 127 9.33 15.04 15.11
CA ILE A 127 8.56 14.21 16.04
C ILE A 127 8.05 15.12 17.14
N VAL A 128 6.75 15.06 17.44
CA VAL A 128 6.12 15.84 18.50
C VAL A 128 5.45 14.93 19.52
N LEU A 129 5.30 15.43 20.75
CA LEU A 129 4.74 14.73 21.89
C LEU A 129 3.57 15.52 22.46
N SER A 130 2.40 14.90 22.64
CA SER A 130 1.33 15.54 23.38
C SER A 130 1.57 15.46 24.88
N GLU A 131 1.07 16.43 25.61
CA GLU A 131 1.08 16.38 27.08
C GLU A 131 0.25 15.20 27.61
N PRO A 132 0.68 14.63 28.74
CA PRO A 132 -0.12 13.66 29.48
C PRO A 132 -1.45 14.29 29.96
N ASN A 133 -2.56 13.59 29.72
CA ASN A 133 -3.88 13.98 30.24
C ASN A 133 -4.71 12.72 30.55
N GLU A 134 -5.87 12.86 31.18
CA GLU A 134 -6.73 11.73 31.52
C GLU A 134 -7.18 10.94 30.27
N LYS A 135 -7.48 11.62 29.16
CA LYS A 135 -7.92 10.98 27.89
C LYS A 135 -6.84 10.08 27.28
N ASN A 136 -5.57 10.35 27.56
CA ASN A 136 -4.44 9.52 27.10
C ASN A 136 -3.82 8.70 28.25
N LYS A 137 -4.62 8.42 29.30
CA LYS A 137 -4.22 7.66 30.51
C LYS A 137 -2.97 8.24 31.18
N ASN A 138 -2.88 9.55 31.23
CA ASN A 138 -1.72 10.30 31.78
C ASN A 138 -0.39 9.95 31.11
N ARG A 139 -0.42 9.63 29.79
CA ARG A 139 0.76 9.37 28.96
C ARG A 139 0.73 10.27 27.75
N GLY A 140 1.88 10.81 27.34
CA GLY A 140 1.98 11.55 26.08
C GLY A 140 1.80 10.64 24.86
N ASN A 141 1.14 11.13 23.80
CA ASN A 141 1.10 10.44 22.52
C ASN A 141 2.22 10.97 21.63
N PHE A 142 2.93 10.07 20.92
CA PHE A 142 3.90 10.42 19.91
C PHE A 142 3.24 10.59 18.54
N TYR A 143 3.68 11.61 17.84
CA TYR A 143 3.28 11.86 16.46
C TYR A 143 4.52 12.07 15.61
N LEU A 144 4.57 11.42 14.46
CA LEU A 144 5.49 11.73 13.38
C LEU A 144 4.83 12.78 12.51
N VAL A 145 5.54 13.86 12.24
CA VAL A 145 5.06 14.98 11.40
C VAL A 145 5.71 14.85 10.03
N PHE A 146 4.89 14.61 9.02
CA PHE A 146 5.32 14.54 7.62
C PHE A 146 4.81 15.72 6.83
N GLU A 147 5.45 16.00 5.68
CA GLU A 147 4.82 16.82 4.65
C GLU A 147 3.47 16.22 4.26
N TYR A 148 2.51 17.08 3.90
CA TYR A 148 1.19 16.61 3.50
C TYR A 148 1.15 16.33 2.01
N MET A 149 0.56 15.20 1.65
CA MET A 149 0.29 14.79 0.28
C MET A 149 -1.21 14.61 0.16
N GLU A 150 -1.82 15.20 -0.87
CA GLU A 150 -3.27 15.27 -1.01
C GLU A 150 -3.90 13.94 -1.43
N HIS A 151 -3.12 13.07 -2.11
CA HIS A 151 -3.62 11.83 -2.71
C HIS A 151 -2.66 10.67 -2.50
N ASP A 152 -3.16 9.45 -2.73
CA ASP A 152 -2.36 8.26 -3.00
C ASP A 152 -2.82 7.59 -4.31
N LEU A 153 -1.99 6.72 -4.90
CA LEU A 153 -2.31 6.11 -6.20
C LEU A 153 -3.45 5.08 -6.15
N SER A 154 -3.92 4.64 -4.96
CA SER A 154 -5.07 3.73 -4.86
C SER A 154 -6.38 4.35 -5.34
N VAL A 155 -6.41 5.69 -5.41
CA VAL A 155 -7.55 6.45 -5.94
C VAL A 155 -7.81 6.19 -7.43
N LEU A 156 -6.83 5.67 -8.18
CA LEU A 156 -6.98 5.30 -9.59
C LEU A 156 -8.21 4.43 -9.83
N SER A 157 -8.35 3.36 -9.04
CA SER A 157 -9.47 2.44 -9.14
C SER A 157 -10.78 3.04 -8.62
N THR A 158 -10.71 4.00 -7.68
CA THR A 158 -11.88 4.64 -7.07
C THR A 158 -12.51 5.68 -7.98
N PHE A 159 -11.69 6.51 -8.65
CA PHE A 159 -12.14 7.62 -9.49
C PHE A 159 -12.03 7.33 -10.98
N HIS A 160 -11.69 6.09 -11.36
CA HIS A 160 -11.52 5.66 -12.76
C HIS A 160 -10.61 6.60 -13.57
N ILE A 161 -9.52 7.08 -12.96
CA ILE A 161 -8.55 7.94 -13.62
C ILE A 161 -7.83 7.13 -14.68
N ASN A 162 -7.90 7.63 -15.91
CA ASN A 162 -7.27 6.98 -17.06
C ASN A 162 -6.06 7.80 -17.53
N TYR A 163 -4.93 7.69 -16.84
CA TYR A 163 -3.70 8.39 -17.23
C TYR A 163 -3.26 8.02 -18.65
N SER A 164 -2.79 9.01 -19.40
CA SER A 164 -2.10 8.81 -20.68
C SER A 164 -0.77 8.09 -20.47
N LEU A 165 -0.19 7.54 -21.53
CA LEU A 165 1.13 6.86 -21.45
C LEU A 165 2.24 7.85 -21.03
N SER A 166 2.16 9.12 -21.44
CA SER A 166 3.06 10.20 -21.04
C SER A 166 3.03 10.45 -19.53
N GLU A 167 1.83 10.47 -18.93
CA GLU A 167 1.63 10.62 -17.48
C GLU A 167 2.09 9.38 -16.72
N ILE A 168 1.81 8.18 -17.23
CA ILE A 168 2.28 6.91 -16.64
C ILE A 168 3.80 6.87 -16.60
N LYS A 169 4.48 7.32 -17.66
CA LYS A 169 5.94 7.46 -17.68
C LYS A 169 6.43 8.39 -16.58
N CYS A 170 5.79 9.55 -16.40
CA CYS A 170 6.12 10.52 -15.35
C CYS A 170 5.97 9.92 -13.93
N ILE A 171 4.86 9.23 -13.69
CA ILE A 171 4.58 8.59 -12.40
C ILE A 171 5.60 7.48 -12.13
N LEU A 172 5.77 6.56 -13.08
CA LEU A 172 6.68 5.41 -12.95
C LEU A 172 8.14 5.85 -12.77
N HIS A 173 8.57 6.86 -13.52
CA HIS A 173 9.93 7.42 -13.40
C HIS A 173 10.20 7.99 -12.00
N GLN A 174 9.24 8.71 -11.42
CA GLN A 174 9.37 9.24 -10.06
C GLN A 174 9.41 8.11 -9.02
N ILE A 175 8.59 7.06 -9.18
CA ILE A 175 8.61 5.87 -8.32
C ILE A 175 9.98 5.20 -8.38
N LEU A 176 10.48 4.94 -9.58
CA LEU A 176 11.78 4.30 -9.79
C LEU A 176 12.94 5.13 -9.23
N ASN A 177 12.91 6.45 -9.36
CA ASN A 177 13.91 7.34 -8.76
C ASN A 177 13.91 7.23 -7.22
N GLY A 178 12.73 7.23 -6.59
CA GLY A 178 12.60 7.08 -5.14
C GLY A 178 13.14 5.73 -4.65
N ILE A 179 12.72 4.62 -5.30
CA ILE A 179 13.18 3.27 -4.92
C ILE A 179 14.66 3.06 -5.28
N GLY A 180 15.13 3.60 -6.40
CA GLY A 180 16.56 3.57 -6.76
C GLY A 180 17.44 4.25 -5.71
N TYR A 181 16.97 5.38 -5.15
CA TYR A 181 17.65 6.02 -4.04
C TYR A 181 17.68 5.13 -2.78
N LEU A 182 16.60 4.42 -2.45
CA LEU A 182 16.58 3.47 -1.33
C LEU A 182 17.56 2.32 -1.55
N HIS A 183 17.52 1.69 -2.72
CA HIS A 183 18.37 0.56 -3.07
C HIS A 183 19.86 0.94 -3.05
N LYS A 184 20.22 2.15 -3.55
CA LYS A 184 21.57 2.70 -3.47
C LYS A 184 22.05 2.88 -2.02
N ASN A 185 21.12 3.13 -1.08
CA ASN A 185 21.40 3.24 0.35
C ASN A 185 21.23 1.91 1.11
N ASN A 186 21.19 0.77 0.39
CA ASN A 186 20.99 -0.56 0.94
C ASN A 186 19.69 -0.72 1.75
N ILE A 187 18.62 -0.06 1.34
CA ILE A 187 17.30 -0.14 1.98
C ILE A 187 16.33 -0.82 1.04
N ILE A 188 15.66 -1.89 1.51
CA ILE A 188 14.48 -2.48 0.88
C ILE A 188 13.24 -1.89 1.54
N HIS A 189 12.25 -1.48 0.75
CA HIS A 189 11.00 -0.91 1.25
C HIS A 189 10.06 -1.98 1.82
N ARG A 190 9.81 -3.06 1.07
CA ARG A 190 9.03 -4.25 1.43
C ARG A 190 7.53 -4.04 1.62
N ASP A 191 6.99 -2.88 1.23
CA ASP A 191 5.54 -2.63 1.19
C ASP A 191 5.18 -1.61 0.09
N ILE A 192 5.74 -1.80 -1.11
CA ILE A 192 5.34 -1.01 -2.28
C ILE A 192 3.95 -1.47 -2.73
N LYS A 193 3.03 -0.51 -2.79
CA LYS A 193 1.65 -0.64 -3.27
C LYS A 193 1.09 0.73 -3.58
N SER A 194 0.01 0.82 -4.33
CA SER A 194 -0.60 2.08 -4.76
C SER A 194 -0.92 3.02 -3.59
N ALA A 195 -1.42 2.50 -2.45
CA ALA A 195 -1.73 3.32 -1.26
C ALA A 195 -0.49 3.90 -0.53
N ASN A 196 0.72 3.37 -0.77
CA ASN A 196 1.96 3.87 -0.20
C ASN A 196 2.74 4.79 -1.16
N ILE A 197 2.20 5.02 -2.35
CA ILE A 197 2.73 5.96 -3.34
C ILE A 197 1.84 7.20 -3.31
N LEU A 198 2.36 8.27 -2.74
CA LEU A 198 1.64 9.50 -2.48
C LEU A 198 1.86 10.50 -3.60
N LEU A 199 0.81 11.28 -3.91
CA LEU A 199 0.81 12.30 -4.95
C LEU A 199 0.29 13.62 -4.36
N ASN A 200 0.97 14.73 -4.64
CA ASN A 200 0.48 16.05 -4.27
C ASN A 200 -0.12 16.79 -5.47
N ASN A 201 -0.76 17.93 -5.19
CA ASN A 201 -1.40 18.79 -6.21
C ASN A 201 -0.40 19.47 -7.17
N LYS A 202 0.90 19.21 -7.03
CA LYS A 202 1.96 19.65 -7.97
C LYS A 202 2.45 18.52 -8.86
N GLY A 203 1.83 17.32 -8.79
CA GLY A 203 2.27 16.16 -9.55
C GLY A 203 3.52 15.46 -8.98
N GLU A 204 3.97 15.85 -7.78
CA GLU A 204 5.13 15.22 -7.14
C GLU A 204 4.72 13.89 -6.50
N ILE A 205 5.42 12.81 -6.88
CA ILE A 205 5.25 11.47 -6.30
C ILE A 205 6.27 11.27 -5.17
N LYS A 206 5.79 10.74 -4.04
CA LYS A 206 6.64 10.39 -2.91
C LYS A 206 6.29 9.01 -2.35
N ILE A 207 7.33 8.21 -2.10
CA ILE A 207 7.20 6.91 -1.45
C ILE A 207 7.02 7.14 0.05
N GLY A 208 5.95 6.57 0.61
CA GLY A 208 5.59 6.65 2.03
C GLY A 208 5.63 5.29 2.74
N ASP A 209 5.32 5.29 4.02
CA ASP A 209 5.20 4.14 4.94
C ASP A 209 6.41 3.18 4.99
N PHE A 210 7.43 3.59 5.73
CA PHE A 210 8.66 2.83 5.95
C PHE A 210 8.58 1.83 7.13
N GLY A 211 7.40 1.53 7.64
CA GLY A 211 7.20 0.64 8.79
C GLY A 211 7.76 -0.77 8.60
N LEU A 212 7.74 -1.27 7.37
CA LEU A 212 8.31 -2.57 7.00
C LEU A 212 9.73 -2.49 6.42
N ALA A 213 10.26 -1.30 6.15
CA ALA A 213 11.57 -1.14 5.52
C ALA A 213 12.72 -1.77 6.33
N ARG A 214 13.78 -2.20 5.63
CA ARG A 214 14.98 -2.81 6.23
C ARG A 214 16.24 -2.35 5.53
N ILE A 215 17.27 -2.17 6.34
CA ILE A 215 18.63 -2.00 5.83
C ILE A 215 19.19 -3.40 5.58
N ILE A 216 19.67 -3.64 4.36
CA ILE A 216 20.39 -4.87 3.98
C ILE A 216 21.85 -4.72 4.37
N ASN A 217 22.39 -5.74 5.01
CA ASN A 217 23.84 -5.82 5.18
C ASN A 217 24.48 -6.13 3.82
N PRO A 218 25.40 -5.29 3.30
CA PRO A 218 26.06 -5.56 2.03
C PRO A 218 27.01 -6.76 2.08
N ASN A 219 27.41 -7.22 3.28
CA ASN A 219 28.31 -8.37 3.42
C ASN A 219 27.61 -9.67 3.02
N PRO A 220 28.05 -10.35 1.93
CA PRO A 220 27.43 -11.58 1.45
C PRO A 220 27.59 -12.77 2.41
N ASN A 221 28.61 -12.74 3.30
CA ASN A 221 28.92 -13.82 4.24
C ASN A 221 27.97 -13.83 5.46
N ILE A 222 27.15 -12.80 5.64
CA ILE A 222 26.17 -12.75 6.73
C ILE A 222 24.84 -13.31 6.21
N ALA A 223 24.41 -14.45 6.76
CA ALA A 223 23.12 -15.03 6.44
C ALA A 223 21.98 -14.03 6.67
N LYS A 224 21.29 -13.68 5.58
CA LYS A 224 20.16 -12.75 5.58
C LYS A 224 18.90 -13.58 5.75
N ARG A 225 18.36 -13.69 6.97
CA ARG A 225 17.05 -14.29 7.19
C ARG A 225 16.05 -13.20 7.54
N TYR A 226 15.22 -12.87 6.59
CA TYR A 226 14.16 -11.90 6.76
C TYR A 226 12.80 -12.60 6.88
N THR A 227 11.81 -11.94 7.48
CA THR A 227 10.43 -12.42 7.48
C THR A 227 9.89 -12.39 6.05
N ASN A 228 9.37 -13.51 5.55
CA ASN A 228 8.76 -13.62 4.22
C ASN A 228 7.31 -13.10 4.17
N ARG A 229 6.58 -13.10 5.30
CA ARG A 229 5.24 -12.50 5.41
C ARG A 229 5.29 -10.98 5.51
N VAL A 230 5.78 -10.36 4.45
CA VAL A 230 5.84 -8.91 4.25
C VAL A 230 5.19 -8.60 2.91
N VAL A 231 4.98 -7.33 2.61
CA VAL A 231 4.28 -6.83 1.43
C VAL A 231 2.78 -7.16 1.47
N THR A 232 1.96 -6.24 1.07
CA THR A 232 0.53 -6.47 0.84
C THR A 232 0.34 -7.57 -0.21
N LEU A 233 -0.56 -8.52 0.02
CA LEU A 233 -0.66 -9.78 -0.73
C LEU A 233 -0.62 -9.60 -2.25
N TRP A 234 -1.39 -8.68 -2.79
CA TRP A 234 -1.52 -8.47 -4.25
C TRP A 234 -0.23 -7.99 -4.94
N TYR A 235 0.71 -7.43 -4.18
CA TYR A 235 2.00 -6.91 -4.66
C TYR A 235 3.17 -7.78 -4.22
N ARG A 236 2.88 -8.94 -3.57
CA ARG A 236 3.90 -9.83 -3.00
C ARG A 236 4.55 -10.67 -4.10
N ALA A 237 5.87 -10.64 -4.14
CA ALA A 237 6.67 -11.37 -5.11
C ALA A 237 6.59 -12.90 -4.90
N PRO A 238 6.69 -13.71 -5.99
CA PRO A 238 6.53 -15.17 -5.92
C PRO A 238 7.54 -15.84 -4.99
N GLU A 239 8.78 -15.37 -4.92
CA GLU A 239 9.79 -15.89 -3.99
C GLU A 239 9.37 -15.77 -2.52
N LEU A 240 8.66 -14.68 -2.15
CA LEU A 240 8.14 -14.51 -0.78
C LEU A 240 6.98 -15.45 -0.49
N LEU A 241 6.08 -15.64 -1.44
CA LEU A 241 4.96 -16.60 -1.33
C LEU A 241 5.48 -18.02 -1.17
N LEU A 242 6.51 -18.39 -1.95
CA LEU A 242 7.16 -19.69 -1.90
C LEU A 242 8.08 -19.89 -0.67
N GLY A 243 8.17 -18.89 0.22
CA GLY A 243 8.80 -19.02 1.52
C GLY A 243 10.29 -18.64 1.57
N GLU A 244 10.84 -17.98 0.52
CA GLU A 244 12.21 -17.50 0.56
C GLU A 244 12.42 -16.46 1.69
N THR A 245 13.49 -16.63 2.43
CA THR A 245 13.87 -15.73 3.53
C THR A 245 15.15 -14.96 3.25
N ASN A 246 15.94 -15.37 2.24
CA ASN A 246 17.16 -14.68 1.79
C ASN A 246 16.89 -13.89 0.51
N TYR A 247 16.00 -12.92 0.58
CA TYR A 247 15.62 -12.08 -0.54
C TYR A 247 16.33 -10.73 -0.55
N GLY A 248 16.27 -10.04 -1.69
CA GLY A 248 16.93 -8.75 -1.91
C GLY A 248 15.99 -7.70 -2.50
N PHE A 249 16.56 -6.75 -3.23
CA PHE A 249 15.86 -5.61 -3.84
C PHE A 249 14.82 -6.01 -4.89
N ALA A 250 14.93 -7.19 -5.48
CA ALA A 250 14.05 -7.67 -6.52
C ALA A 250 12.56 -7.74 -6.11
N ILE A 251 12.26 -7.90 -4.82
CA ILE A 251 10.87 -7.91 -4.32
C ILE A 251 10.19 -6.55 -4.51
N ASP A 252 10.92 -5.43 -4.33
CA ASP A 252 10.38 -4.10 -4.57
C ASP A 252 10.12 -3.88 -6.07
N VAL A 253 10.99 -4.41 -6.95
CA VAL A 253 10.82 -4.32 -8.41
C VAL A 253 9.57 -5.07 -8.89
N TRP A 254 9.32 -6.27 -8.34
CA TRP A 254 8.07 -6.99 -8.59
C TRP A 254 6.85 -6.15 -8.21
N SER A 255 6.86 -5.58 -6.99
CA SER A 255 5.77 -4.74 -6.51
C SER A 255 5.56 -3.50 -7.40
N ILE A 256 6.64 -2.88 -7.90
CA ILE A 256 6.56 -1.78 -8.88
C ILE A 256 5.94 -2.27 -10.19
N GLY A 257 6.31 -3.46 -10.67
CA GLY A 257 5.70 -4.08 -11.86
C GLY A 257 4.17 -4.26 -11.70
N CYS A 258 3.71 -4.67 -10.51
CA CYS A 258 2.28 -4.75 -10.20
C CYS A 258 1.61 -3.36 -10.23
N VAL A 259 2.24 -2.33 -9.64
CA VAL A 259 1.74 -0.94 -9.69
C VAL A 259 1.76 -0.41 -11.12
N PHE A 260 2.78 -0.72 -11.91
CA PHE A 260 2.85 -0.31 -13.31
C PHE A 260 1.70 -0.91 -14.14
N SER A 261 1.42 -2.20 -13.96
CA SER A 261 0.24 -2.83 -14.56
C SER A 261 -1.07 -2.14 -14.13
N GLU A 262 -1.20 -1.80 -12.85
CA GLU A 262 -2.37 -1.09 -12.32
C GLU A 262 -2.54 0.31 -12.93
N LEU A 263 -1.44 1.05 -13.16
CA LEU A 263 -1.45 2.32 -13.89
C LEU A 263 -1.92 2.18 -15.34
N LEU A 264 -1.55 1.07 -16.01
CA LEU A 264 -1.93 0.78 -17.39
C LEU A 264 -3.39 0.36 -17.55
N THR A 265 -3.94 -0.37 -16.58
CA THR A 265 -5.25 -1.02 -16.68
C THR A 265 -6.32 -0.41 -15.77
N GLY A 266 -5.92 0.29 -14.70
CA GLY A 266 -6.82 0.78 -13.64
C GLY A 266 -7.17 -0.29 -12.59
N PHE A 267 -6.64 -1.51 -12.68
CA PHE A 267 -6.96 -2.63 -11.78
C PHE A 267 -5.72 -3.39 -11.32
N PRO A 268 -5.76 -3.98 -10.10
CA PRO A 268 -4.69 -4.84 -9.62
C PRO A 268 -4.48 -6.06 -10.53
N LEU A 269 -3.22 -6.35 -10.89
CA LEU A 269 -2.88 -7.47 -11.78
C LEU A 269 -3.15 -8.83 -11.14
N PHE A 270 -2.80 -8.99 -9.86
CA PHE A 270 -2.93 -10.22 -9.10
C PHE A 270 -3.72 -9.96 -7.81
N ASN A 271 -4.95 -10.40 -7.72
CA ASN A 271 -5.87 -10.09 -6.61
C ASN A 271 -6.30 -11.33 -5.82
N GLY A 272 -5.32 -12.14 -5.38
CA GLY A 272 -5.56 -13.32 -4.56
C GLY A 272 -6.10 -12.99 -3.16
N ARG A 273 -6.93 -13.88 -2.60
CA ARG A 273 -7.50 -13.78 -1.25
C ARG A 273 -6.66 -14.50 -0.20
N SER A 274 -5.80 -15.40 -0.64
CA SER A 274 -4.86 -16.17 0.17
C SER A 274 -3.51 -16.27 -0.54
N ASP A 275 -2.47 -16.70 0.19
CA ASP A 275 -1.14 -16.93 -0.39
C ASP A 275 -1.18 -17.95 -1.52
N ASN A 276 -2.00 -19.01 -1.40
CA ASN A 276 -2.18 -20.05 -2.45
C ASN A 276 -2.86 -19.45 -3.69
N GLU A 277 -3.99 -18.75 -3.52
CA GLU A 277 -4.68 -18.12 -4.64
C GLU A 277 -3.81 -17.05 -5.33
N GLN A 278 -3.01 -16.34 -4.55
CA GLN A 278 -2.10 -15.32 -5.09
C GLN A 278 -1.03 -15.94 -6.00
N ILE A 279 -0.37 -17.03 -5.55
CA ILE A 279 0.65 -17.69 -6.36
C ILE A 279 0.03 -18.35 -7.60
N GLU A 280 -1.16 -18.93 -7.48
CA GLU A 280 -1.90 -19.50 -8.60
C GLU A 280 -2.20 -18.45 -9.67
N LYS A 281 -2.71 -17.28 -9.29
CA LYS A 281 -2.95 -16.14 -10.20
C LYS A 281 -1.66 -15.63 -10.87
N ILE A 282 -0.54 -15.69 -10.16
CA ILE A 282 0.76 -15.35 -10.74
C ILE A 282 1.15 -16.40 -11.79
N PHE A 283 1.07 -17.68 -11.45
CA PHE A 283 1.45 -18.75 -12.38
C PHE A 283 0.50 -18.88 -13.58
N GLU A 284 -0.79 -18.61 -13.39
CA GLU A 284 -1.77 -18.53 -14.47
C GLU A 284 -1.35 -17.54 -15.55
N LYS A 285 -0.75 -16.39 -15.19
CA LYS A 285 -0.37 -15.32 -16.12
C LYS A 285 1.11 -15.39 -16.55
N CYS A 286 1.99 -15.75 -15.63
CA CYS A 286 3.44 -15.75 -15.86
C CYS A 286 4.00 -17.13 -16.19
N GLY A 287 3.16 -18.20 -16.18
CA GLY A 287 3.59 -19.57 -16.35
C GLY A 287 4.15 -20.18 -15.04
N ILE A 288 4.16 -21.51 -14.96
CA ILE A 288 4.79 -22.23 -13.85
C ILE A 288 6.29 -22.34 -14.13
N PRO A 289 7.16 -21.86 -13.22
CA PRO A 289 8.60 -21.96 -13.41
C PRO A 289 9.08 -23.40 -13.17
N ASN A 290 10.20 -23.74 -13.81
CA ASN A 290 10.94 -24.98 -13.60
C ASN A 290 12.41 -24.69 -13.25
N GLU A 291 13.23 -25.71 -13.05
CA GLU A 291 14.65 -25.55 -12.70
C GLU A 291 15.48 -24.83 -13.79
N ASP A 292 15.03 -24.85 -15.06
CA ASP A 292 15.72 -24.16 -16.17
C ASP A 292 15.37 -22.65 -16.16
N SER A 293 14.09 -22.30 -15.92
CA SER A 293 13.62 -20.93 -15.89
C SER A 293 13.97 -20.22 -14.58
N TRP A 294 13.93 -20.95 -13.44
CA TRP A 294 14.27 -20.45 -12.11
C TRP A 294 14.97 -21.52 -11.28
N LYS A 295 16.31 -21.49 -11.32
CA LYS A 295 17.14 -22.48 -10.63
C LYS A 295 16.90 -22.51 -9.13
N GLY A 296 16.58 -23.68 -8.60
CA GLY A 296 16.34 -23.90 -7.17
C GLY A 296 14.92 -23.60 -6.71
N VAL A 297 13.98 -23.28 -7.59
CA VAL A 297 12.59 -22.99 -7.26
C VAL A 297 11.90 -24.18 -6.59
N THR A 298 12.19 -25.42 -7.03
CA THR A 298 11.61 -26.65 -6.45
C THR A 298 12.07 -26.95 -5.04
N LYS A 299 13.14 -26.25 -4.56
CA LYS A 299 13.68 -26.38 -3.20
C LYS A 299 13.07 -25.37 -2.22
N LEU A 300 12.28 -24.42 -2.70
CA LEU A 300 11.61 -23.43 -1.84
C LEU A 300 10.59 -24.17 -0.95
N ILE A 301 10.53 -23.72 0.32
CA ILE A 301 9.84 -24.47 1.39
C ILE A 301 8.36 -24.71 1.12
N HIS A 302 7.69 -23.76 0.43
CA HIS A 302 6.25 -23.88 0.11
C HIS A 302 5.99 -24.36 -1.33
N TRP A 303 7.03 -24.71 -2.11
CA TRP A 303 6.85 -25.13 -3.51
C TRP A 303 5.86 -26.28 -3.67
N LYS A 304 6.07 -27.36 -2.91
CA LYS A 304 5.24 -28.57 -3.01
C LYS A 304 3.77 -28.35 -2.67
N ASP A 305 3.53 -27.44 -1.71
CA ASP A 305 2.18 -27.17 -1.19
C ASP A 305 1.42 -26.13 -2.03
N MET A 306 2.16 -25.26 -2.75
CA MET A 306 1.59 -24.11 -3.44
C MET A 306 1.70 -24.19 -4.97
N CYS A 307 2.52 -25.12 -5.52
CA CYS A 307 2.59 -25.29 -6.97
C CYS A 307 1.30 -25.95 -7.46
N PRO A 308 0.52 -25.29 -8.34
CA PRO A 308 -0.75 -25.85 -8.81
C PRO A 308 -0.50 -27.07 -9.69
N ASN A 309 -1.39 -28.05 -9.62
CA ASN A 309 -1.41 -29.18 -10.52
C ASN A 309 -2.08 -28.80 -11.86
N ALA A 310 -1.49 -27.87 -12.56
CA ALA A 310 -1.98 -27.31 -13.82
C ALA A 310 -0.81 -27.07 -14.78
N ASN A 311 -1.09 -26.93 -16.06
CA ASN A 311 -0.08 -26.63 -17.07
C ASN A 311 -0.25 -25.17 -17.53
N TYR A 312 0.17 -24.21 -16.70
CA TYR A 312 0.13 -22.80 -17.03
C TYR A 312 1.39 -22.40 -17.83
N THR A 313 1.19 -21.80 -18.99
CA THR A 313 2.23 -21.21 -19.83
C THR A 313 2.19 -19.68 -19.74
N PHE A 314 3.31 -19.04 -20.08
CA PHE A 314 3.38 -17.59 -20.10
C PHE A 314 2.36 -16.98 -21.08
N ASN A 315 1.40 -16.20 -20.57
CA ASN A 315 0.36 -15.55 -21.36
C ASN A 315 0.08 -14.09 -20.94
N LEU A 316 1.01 -13.48 -20.20
CA LEU A 316 0.86 -12.13 -19.67
C LEU A 316 0.50 -11.09 -20.74
N ARG A 317 0.99 -11.28 -22.00
CA ARG A 317 0.73 -10.35 -23.11
C ARG A 317 -0.76 -10.30 -23.48
N GLU A 318 -1.50 -11.39 -23.36
CA GLU A 318 -2.92 -11.46 -23.70
C GLU A 318 -3.80 -10.51 -22.88
N ILE A 319 -3.39 -10.22 -21.63
CA ILE A 319 -4.11 -9.29 -20.73
C ILE A 319 -4.16 -7.88 -21.34
N TYR A 320 -3.15 -7.53 -22.14
CA TYR A 320 -2.97 -6.17 -22.65
C TYR A 320 -3.23 -6.05 -24.16
N LYS A 321 -3.71 -7.11 -24.82
CA LYS A 321 -3.90 -7.13 -26.29
C LYS A 321 -4.76 -5.98 -26.84
N ASP A 322 -5.78 -5.60 -26.09
CA ASP A 322 -6.71 -4.53 -26.46
C ASP A 322 -6.35 -3.17 -25.83
N ASN A 323 -5.27 -3.11 -25.03
CA ASN A 323 -4.84 -1.90 -24.37
C ASN A 323 -3.85 -1.11 -25.24
N LYS A 324 -4.34 -0.04 -25.88
CA LYS A 324 -3.57 0.82 -26.77
C LYS A 324 -2.34 1.50 -26.12
N LYS A 325 -2.25 1.52 -24.78
CA LYS A 325 -1.08 2.06 -24.06
C LYS A 325 0.06 1.05 -23.96
N VAL A 326 -0.19 -0.23 -24.27
CA VAL A 326 0.78 -1.30 -24.10
C VAL A 326 1.30 -1.78 -25.44
N ASP A 327 2.19 -0.98 -26.01
CA ASP A 327 3.02 -1.38 -27.15
C ASP A 327 4.11 -2.39 -26.74
N ASP A 328 4.97 -2.80 -27.67
CA ASP A 328 6.01 -3.79 -27.42
C ASP A 328 7.07 -3.27 -26.42
N ILE A 329 7.39 -1.98 -26.47
CA ILE A 329 8.37 -1.37 -25.55
C ILE A 329 7.82 -1.27 -24.14
N THR A 330 6.55 -0.87 -24.00
CA THR A 330 5.85 -0.83 -22.70
C THR A 330 5.75 -2.22 -22.08
N PHE A 331 5.38 -3.21 -22.90
CA PHE A 331 5.30 -4.60 -22.46
C PHE A 331 6.65 -5.19 -22.09
N ASP A 332 7.70 -4.86 -22.83
CA ASP A 332 9.07 -5.34 -22.56
C ASP A 332 9.54 -4.91 -21.16
N LEU A 333 9.38 -3.63 -20.80
CA LEU A 333 9.69 -3.16 -19.44
C LEU A 333 8.85 -3.86 -18.38
N LEU A 334 7.52 -3.95 -18.61
CA LEU A 334 6.60 -4.58 -17.64
C LEU A 334 6.97 -6.06 -17.44
N SER A 335 7.21 -6.80 -18.51
CA SER A 335 7.55 -8.22 -18.44
C SER A 335 8.88 -8.46 -17.72
N LYS A 336 9.89 -7.60 -17.94
CA LYS A 336 11.19 -7.64 -17.23
C LYS A 336 11.05 -7.38 -15.73
N MET A 337 10.08 -6.55 -15.29
CA MET A 337 9.79 -6.34 -13.88
C MET A 337 9.06 -7.53 -13.24
N LEU A 338 8.31 -8.31 -14.04
CA LEU A 338 7.50 -9.45 -13.60
C LEU A 338 8.13 -10.81 -13.94
N ILE A 339 9.45 -10.87 -14.14
CA ILE A 339 10.18 -12.13 -14.24
C ILE A 339 10.09 -12.86 -12.88
N LEU A 340 9.70 -14.15 -12.90
CA LEU A 340 9.52 -14.96 -11.71
C LEU A 340 10.83 -15.16 -10.95
N ASP A 341 11.92 -15.49 -11.66
CA ASP A 341 13.27 -15.64 -11.07
C ASP A 341 13.81 -14.28 -10.62
N PRO A 342 13.94 -14.00 -9.30
CA PRO A 342 14.41 -12.72 -8.80
C PRO A 342 15.84 -12.37 -9.26
N SER A 343 16.66 -13.37 -9.63
CA SER A 343 18.03 -13.14 -10.11
C SER A 343 18.09 -12.63 -11.56
N LYS A 344 17.02 -12.85 -12.34
CA LYS A 344 16.89 -12.41 -13.75
C LYS A 344 16.01 -11.18 -13.86
N ARG A 345 15.32 -10.80 -12.77
CA ARG A 345 14.42 -9.62 -12.75
C ARG A 345 15.24 -8.34 -12.93
N ILE A 346 14.76 -7.42 -13.77
CA ILE A 346 15.41 -6.13 -14.02
C ILE A 346 15.67 -5.37 -12.72
N THR A 347 16.81 -4.68 -12.64
CA THR A 347 17.07 -3.78 -11.51
C THR A 347 16.41 -2.41 -11.72
N VAL A 348 16.20 -1.64 -10.65
CA VAL A 348 15.67 -0.27 -10.76
C VAL A 348 16.55 0.62 -11.62
N LYS A 349 17.88 0.44 -11.59
CA LYS A 349 18.81 1.19 -12.43
C LYS A 349 18.58 0.89 -13.91
N GLU A 350 18.54 -0.38 -14.28
CA GLU A 350 18.30 -0.81 -15.67
C GLU A 350 16.91 -0.37 -16.14
N ALA A 351 15.90 -0.41 -15.26
CA ALA A 351 14.55 0.06 -15.58
C ALA A 351 14.51 1.56 -15.88
N LEU A 352 15.25 2.39 -15.15
CA LEU A 352 15.38 3.83 -15.44
C LEU A 352 16.10 4.13 -16.77
N GLU A 353 17.00 3.23 -17.19
CA GLU A 353 17.75 3.35 -18.45
C GLU A 353 16.99 2.71 -19.64
N HIS A 354 15.82 2.11 -19.41
CA HIS A 354 15.04 1.38 -20.41
C HIS A 354 14.49 2.31 -21.51
N ASP A 355 14.31 1.76 -22.70
CA ASP A 355 13.82 2.46 -23.89
C ASP A 355 12.40 3.01 -23.72
N PHE A 356 11.59 2.44 -22.83
CA PHE A 356 10.29 2.95 -22.44
C PHE A 356 10.30 4.45 -22.10
N PHE A 357 11.36 4.96 -21.47
CA PHE A 357 11.48 6.37 -21.11
C PHE A 357 12.11 7.24 -22.21
N LYS A 358 12.67 6.63 -23.27
CA LYS A 358 13.40 7.35 -24.33
C LYS A 358 12.54 7.64 -25.56
N PHE A 359 11.55 6.77 -25.86
CA PHE A 359 10.71 6.87 -27.05
C PHE A 359 9.38 7.56 -26.79
N GLU A 360 8.74 8.03 -27.86
CA GLU A 360 7.40 8.64 -27.81
C GLU A 360 6.32 7.67 -27.24
N PRO A 361 5.29 8.20 -26.57
CA PRO A 361 5.16 9.60 -26.19
C PRO A 361 6.18 9.97 -25.11
N ILE A 362 6.77 11.17 -25.20
CA ILE A 362 7.69 11.68 -24.19
C ILE A 362 6.99 11.83 -22.84
N MET A 363 7.70 11.59 -21.77
CA MET A 363 7.24 11.76 -20.40
C MET A 363 6.82 13.23 -20.17
N CYS A 364 5.62 13.45 -19.59
CA CYS A 364 5.16 14.76 -19.20
C CYS A 364 5.90 15.28 -17.96
N LYS A 365 5.78 16.58 -17.68
CA LYS A 365 6.27 17.16 -16.43
C LYS A 365 5.32 16.83 -15.28
N PRO A 366 5.80 16.80 -14.02
CA PRO A 366 4.94 16.57 -12.85
C PRO A 366 3.71 17.50 -12.81
N GLU A 367 3.88 18.77 -13.13
CA GLU A 367 2.83 19.78 -13.10
C GLU A 367 1.73 19.57 -14.16
N GLU A 368 1.99 18.71 -15.14
CA GLU A 368 1.07 18.36 -16.23
C GLU A 368 0.25 17.09 -15.93
N LEU A 369 0.49 16.43 -14.78
CA LEU A 369 -0.27 15.26 -14.37
C LEU A 369 -1.73 15.62 -14.08
N THR A 370 -2.65 14.80 -14.54
CA THR A 370 -4.07 14.87 -14.18
C THR A 370 -4.24 14.61 -12.69
N ILE A 371 -4.76 15.60 -11.94
CA ILE A 371 -4.94 15.56 -10.50
C ILE A 371 -6.41 15.72 -10.17
N ILE A 372 -6.88 15.00 -9.14
CA ILE A 372 -8.22 15.14 -8.59
C ILE A 372 -8.25 16.42 -7.72
N GLY A 373 -9.29 17.24 -7.86
CA GLY A 373 -9.36 18.53 -7.15
C GLY A 373 -9.54 18.44 -5.63
N GLU A 374 -9.99 17.30 -5.09
CA GLU A 374 -10.20 17.09 -3.66
C GLU A 374 -9.21 16.08 -3.08
N ASP A 375 -8.85 16.26 -1.80
CA ASP A 375 -7.99 15.31 -1.08
C ASP A 375 -8.59 13.89 -1.15
N SER A 376 -7.82 12.92 -1.61
CA SER A 376 -8.29 11.57 -1.84
C SER A 376 -7.28 10.51 -1.43
N HIS A 377 -7.65 9.72 -0.43
CA HIS A 377 -6.85 8.63 0.13
C HIS A 377 -7.67 7.34 0.25
N GLU A 378 -7.01 6.20 0.18
CA GLU A 378 -7.61 4.86 0.35
C GLU A 378 -8.56 4.79 1.56
N TYR A 379 -8.17 5.40 2.68
CA TYR A 379 -8.97 5.43 3.91
C TYR A 379 -10.33 6.10 3.72
N GLN A 380 -10.38 7.26 3.04
CA GLN A 380 -11.62 7.99 2.80
C GLN A 380 -12.52 7.21 1.85
N SER A 381 -11.98 6.69 0.75
CA SER A 381 -12.72 5.86 -0.20
C SER A 381 -13.37 4.63 0.45
N ARG A 382 -12.62 3.94 1.34
CA ARG A 382 -13.18 2.80 2.11
C ARG A 382 -14.28 3.22 3.07
N LYS A 383 -14.14 4.38 3.72
CA LYS A 383 -15.14 4.92 4.64
C LYS A 383 -16.42 5.30 3.92
N ASP A 384 -16.31 6.03 2.83
CA ASP A 384 -17.44 6.48 2.02
C ASP A 384 -18.20 5.30 1.42
N TYR A 385 -17.48 4.27 0.95
CA TYR A 385 -18.10 3.04 0.49
C TYR A 385 -18.90 2.33 1.58
N LYS A 386 -18.33 2.20 2.79
CA LYS A 386 -19.04 1.58 3.94
C LYS A 386 -20.29 2.36 4.30
N GLN A 387 -20.23 3.69 4.33
CA GLN A 387 -21.38 4.54 4.62
C GLN A 387 -22.46 4.40 3.54
N ASN A 388 -22.09 4.43 2.27
CA ASN A 388 -23.02 4.27 1.17
C ASN A 388 -23.68 2.88 1.16
N LYS A 389 -22.93 1.82 1.51
CA LYS A 389 -23.49 0.47 1.65
C LYS A 389 -24.55 0.40 2.75
N ILE A 390 -24.28 0.96 3.93
CA ILE A 390 -25.24 1.03 5.05
C ILE A 390 -26.49 1.79 4.63
N LEU A 391 -26.34 2.93 3.95
CA LEU A 391 -27.46 3.71 3.45
C LEU A 391 -28.31 2.94 2.44
N MET A 392 -27.68 2.18 1.53
CA MET A 392 -28.40 1.34 0.56
C MET A 392 -29.14 0.19 1.23
N GLU A 393 -28.55 -0.46 2.23
CA GLU A 393 -29.17 -1.54 3.01
C GLU A 393 -30.35 -1.00 3.83
N THR A 394 -30.21 0.15 4.48
CA THR A 394 -31.28 0.83 5.22
C THR A 394 -32.43 1.21 4.32
N ASN A 395 -32.14 1.76 3.13
CA ASN A 395 -33.16 2.13 2.14
C ASN A 395 -33.88 0.91 1.54
N ARG A 396 -33.18 -0.22 1.35
CA ARG A 396 -33.81 -1.50 0.95
C ARG A 396 -34.72 -2.03 2.05
N GLY A 397 -34.27 -2.01 3.30
CA GLY A 397 -35.09 -2.39 4.46
C GLY A 397 -36.38 -1.56 4.56
N ASN A 398 -36.27 -0.23 4.42
CA ASN A 398 -37.42 0.67 4.46
C ASN A 398 -38.37 0.45 3.28
N ARG A 399 -37.88 0.19 2.06
CA ARG A 399 -38.74 -0.15 0.91
C ARG A 399 -39.51 -1.46 1.12
N ASN A 400 -38.84 -2.48 1.68
CA ASN A 400 -39.50 -3.76 2.01
C ASN A 400 -40.59 -3.59 3.09
N LEU A 401 -40.33 -2.74 4.11
CA LEU A 401 -41.32 -2.41 5.13
C LEU A 401 -42.53 -1.69 4.53
N ILE A 402 -42.31 -0.69 3.67
CA ILE A 402 -43.38 0.06 3.00
C ILE A 402 -44.21 -0.87 2.08
N ASN A 403 -43.54 -1.76 1.33
CA ASN A 403 -44.22 -2.74 0.47
C ASN A 403 -45.05 -3.73 1.29
N ASN A 404 -44.53 -4.20 2.44
CA ASN A 404 -45.29 -5.08 3.35
C ASN A 404 -46.50 -4.37 3.99
N ILE A 405 -46.38 -3.10 4.38
CA ILE A 405 -47.47 -2.28 4.90
C ILE A 405 -48.51 -2.05 3.80
N ASN A 406 -48.11 -1.79 2.56
CA ASN A 406 -49.02 -1.62 1.44
C ASN A 406 -49.73 -2.93 1.05
N LEU A 407 -49.06 -4.08 1.22
CA LEU A 407 -49.68 -5.41 1.04
C LEU A 407 -50.71 -5.72 2.16
N MET A 408 -50.46 -5.29 3.39
CA MET A 408 -51.40 -5.46 4.53
C MET A 408 -52.58 -4.50 4.48
N ASN A 409 -52.42 -3.31 3.90
CA ASN A 409 -53.46 -2.30 3.80
C ASN A 409 -54.28 -2.34 2.49
N ASN A 410 -54.11 -3.38 1.64
CA ASN A 410 -54.88 -3.54 0.42
C ASN A 410 -56.22 -4.22 0.74
N PRO A 411 -57.40 -3.53 0.66
CA PRO A 411 -58.69 -4.06 1.08
C PRO A 411 -59.23 -5.21 0.21
N ASN A 412 -58.50 -5.60 -0.86
CA ASN A 412 -58.96 -6.65 -1.79
C ASN A 412 -58.44 -8.07 -1.46
N ASN A 413 -57.78 -8.30 -0.32
CA ASN A 413 -57.28 -9.63 0.04
C ASN A 413 -58.22 -10.44 0.96
N ASN A 414 -59.49 -10.07 1.07
CA ASN A 414 -60.51 -10.94 1.65
C ASN A 414 -61.48 -11.33 0.55
N ILE A 415 -61.29 -12.49 -0.10
CA ILE A 415 -62.28 -13.44 -0.61
C ILE A 415 -61.56 -14.53 -1.41
N ASN A 416 -61.89 -15.78 -1.00
CA ASN A 416 -61.74 -17.08 -1.66
C ASN A 416 -60.45 -17.92 -1.41
N ALA A 417 -60.57 -18.70 -0.37
CA ALA A 417 -60.10 -20.09 -0.38
C ALA A 417 -61.03 -20.93 -1.26
N GLY A 418 -60.53 -21.51 -2.32
CA GLY A 418 -61.28 -22.43 -3.17
C GLY A 418 -60.60 -22.74 -4.48
N ASN A 419 -59.94 -23.90 -4.51
CA ASN A 419 -59.75 -24.84 -5.62
C ASN A 419 -59.45 -24.43 -7.07
N ASN A 420 -58.45 -25.10 -7.57
CA ASN A 420 -58.30 -25.75 -8.89
C ASN A 420 -57.44 -25.10 -9.99
N ASN A 421 -56.37 -25.84 -10.24
CA ASN A 421 -55.89 -26.39 -11.56
C ASN A 421 -55.88 -25.49 -12.83
N ASN A 422 -54.68 -25.54 -13.38
CA ASN A 422 -54.35 -25.65 -14.83
C ASN A 422 -54.38 -24.42 -15.74
N ASN A 423 -53.28 -24.37 -16.41
CA ASN A 423 -53.08 -24.04 -17.85
C ASN A 423 -52.41 -22.71 -18.19
N SER A 424 -51.27 -22.94 -18.82
CA SER A 424 -50.58 -22.16 -19.85
C SER A 424 -51.44 -21.14 -20.59
N ILE A 425 -50.84 -19.99 -20.91
CA ILE A 425 -50.88 -19.40 -22.26
C ILE A 425 -49.87 -18.24 -22.35
N ASN A 426 -49.07 -18.32 -23.40
CA ASN A 426 -48.23 -17.26 -23.98
C ASN A 426 -49.02 -15.99 -24.28
N ASN A 427 -48.38 -14.84 -24.13
CA ASN A 427 -48.54 -13.78 -25.13
C ASN A 427 -47.37 -12.80 -25.16
N ASN A 428 -46.73 -12.76 -26.31
CA ASN A 428 -45.85 -11.73 -26.83
C ASN A 428 -46.56 -10.39 -26.96
N VAL A 429 -45.92 -9.30 -26.55
CA VAL A 429 -46.08 -8.01 -27.23
C VAL A 429 -44.72 -7.28 -27.25
N ASN A 430 -44.18 -7.16 -28.45
CA ASN A 430 -43.12 -6.26 -28.86
C ASN A 430 -43.51 -4.79 -28.67
N LYS A 431 -42.61 -3.98 -28.09
CA LYS A 431 -42.40 -2.59 -28.54
C LYS A 431 -40.96 -2.18 -28.23
N GLY A 432 -40.27 -1.87 -29.31
CA GLY A 432 -38.86 -1.42 -29.27
C GLY A 432 -38.70 -0.03 -28.70
N ASN A 433 -37.55 0.16 -28.10
CA ASN A 433 -36.84 1.43 -28.05
C ASN A 433 -35.34 1.16 -27.94
N ASN A 434 -34.61 1.64 -28.92
CA ASN A 434 -33.15 1.65 -28.96
C ASN A 434 -32.60 2.50 -27.82
N ASN A 435 -31.89 1.89 -26.90
CA ASN A 435 -30.89 2.57 -26.10
C ASN A 435 -29.67 1.66 -25.91
N MET A 436 -28.51 2.20 -26.19
CA MET A 436 -27.19 1.61 -26.11
C MET A 436 -27.05 0.74 -24.85
N ILE A 437 -26.92 -0.57 -25.06
CA ILE A 437 -26.65 -1.53 -23.99
C ILE A 437 -25.12 -1.52 -23.75
N ILE A 438 -24.68 -0.77 -22.73
CA ILE A 438 -23.41 -1.06 -22.06
C ILE A 438 -23.65 -2.35 -21.28
N GLY A 439 -22.89 -3.39 -21.60
CA GLY A 439 -23.14 -4.75 -21.14
C GLY A 439 -23.20 -4.86 -19.61
N LYS A 440 -24.23 -5.49 -19.09
CA LYS A 440 -24.39 -5.78 -17.65
C LYS A 440 -23.23 -6.58 -17.06
N SER A 441 -22.50 -7.35 -17.87
CA SER A 441 -21.31 -8.11 -17.48
C SER A 441 -20.15 -7.22 -16.99
N ASP A 442 -19.95 -6.06 -17.63
CA ASP A 442 -18.83 -5.17 -17.30
C ASP A 442 -19.07 -4.39 -16.00
N ILE A 443 -20.33 -4.08 -15.70
CA ILE A 443 -20.72 -3.37 -14.47
C ILE A 443 -20.65 -4.32 -13.26
N GLU A 444 -21.02 -5.58 -13.40
CA GLU A 444 -20.93 -6.58 -12.32
C GLU A 444 -19.47 -6.97 -12.04
N THR A 445 -18.63 -7.11 -13.07
CA THR A 445 -17.21 -7.40 -12.91
C THR A 445 -16.49 -6.24 -12.22
N ASN A 446 -16.75 -5.00 -12.64
CA ASN A 446 -16.18 -3.80 -12.03
C ASN A 446 -16.60 -3.60 -10.56
N ASN A 447 -17.87 -3.89 -10.22
CA ASN A 447 -18.33 -3.81 -8.83
C ASN A 447 -17.73 -4.92 -7.95
N ASN A 448 -17.44 -6.10 -8.50
CA ASN A 448 -16.77 -7.17 -7.78
C ASN A 448 -15.31 -6.80 -7.46
N PHE A 449 -14.54 -6.30 -8.42
CA PHE A 449 -13.18 -5.80 -8.22
C PHE A 449 -13.12 -4.68 -7.19
N ARG A 450 -14.06 -3.73 -7.26
CA ARG A 450 -14.16 -2.63 -6.29
C ARG A 450 -14.39 -3.13 -4.86
N ASN A 451 -15.25 -4.12 -4.67
CA ASN A 451 -15.54 -4.70 -3.36
C ASN A 451 -14.32 -5.41 -2.76
N GLU A 452 -13.56 -6.15 -3.58
CA GLU A 452 -12.34 -6.84 -3.17
C GLU A 452 -11.21 -5.84 -2.85
N PHE A 453 -11.03 -4.82 -3.67
CA PHE A 453 -10.04 -3.76 -3.45
C PHE A 453 -10.24 -3.05 -2.12
N LEU A 454 -11.49 -2.76 -1.76
CA LEU A 454 -11.84 -2.11 -0.50
C LEU A 454 -11.86 -3.08 0.70
N GLY A 455 -11.50 -4.35 0.51
CA GLY A 455 -11.42 -5.36 1.57
C GLY A 455 -12.78 -5.75 2.16
N ILE A 456 -13.86 -5.65 1.37
CA ILE A 456 -15.22 -5.94 1.80
C ILE A 456 -15.52 -7.41 1.47
N LYS A 457 -15.56 -8.24 2.51
CA LYS A 457 -15.99 -9.64 2.39
C LYS A 457 -17.48 -9.68 2.03
N ARG A 458 -17.87 -10.43 0.99
CA ARG A 458 -19.24 -10.93 0.85
C ARG A 458 -19.43 -12.00 1.92
N ASN A 459 -20.49 -11.92 2.71
CA ASN A 459 -21.01 -13.10 3.40
C ASN A 459 -21.47 -14.07 2.30
N PRO A 460 -21.14 -15.35 2.36
CA PRO A 460 -21.79 -16.34 1.53
C PRO A 460 -23.28 -16.40 1.95
N ASP A 461 -24.17 -16.21 1.02
CA ASP A 461 -25.57 -16.62 1.14
C ASP A 461 -25.63 -18.13 1.05
#